data_92aaf0562130b14a707a8a561e4d9caa
#
_entry.id   92aaf0562130b14a707a8a561e4d9caa
#
_cell.length_a   1.000
_cell.length_b   1.000
_cell.length_c   1.000
_cell.angle_alpha   90.00
_cell.angle_beta   90.00
_cell.angle_gamma   90.00
#
_symmetry.space_group_name_H-M   'P 1'
#
loop_
_entity.id
_entity.type
_entity.pdbx_description
1 polymer ?
#
loop_
_entity_poly.entity_id
_entity_poly.type
_entity_poly.pdbx_seq_one_letter_code
_entity_poly.pdbx_strand_id
1 'polypeptide(L)'
;MQNAKAKTITITSVKGGTGKTTTVLNIAGLLSTRKLRTIIVDLDLHSGVIAPSLNVQVENDFYDLTSDIANNRFNQIEDYITKYNDYIDLLAAPKDPRMAYKIDPKYINVVLSRLSFKYDVILIDTNHIIDGVNLITYDN
;
A
#
# COMPACT_ATOMS: atom_id res chain seq x y z
N MET A 1 4.77 25.83 11.13
CA MET A 1 5.03 24.89 10.10
C MET A 1 3.97 23.84 9.99
N GLN A 2 3.52 23.61 8.84
CA GLN A 2 2.40 22.75 8.62
C GLN A 2 2.83 21.46 7.95
N ASN A 3 2.42 20.34 8.51
CA ASN A 3 2.69 19.05 7.92
C ASN A 3 1.59 18.75 6.92
N ALA A 4 1.94 18.74 5.65
CA ALA A 4 0.99 18.37 4.63
C ALA A 4 0.78 16.86 4.65
N LYS A 5 -0.44 16.44 4.49
CA LYS A 5 -0.73 15.03 4.32
C LYS A 5 -0.29 14.58 2.94
N ALA A 6 0.02 13.30 2.82
CA ALA A 6 0.37 12.70 1.54
C ALA A 6 -0.78 12.84 0.56
N LYS A 7 -0.45 12.99 -0.72
CA LYS A 7 -1.42 12.81 -1.78
C LYS A 7 -1.66 11.33 -1.97
N THR A 8 -2.92 10.95 -2.10
CA THR A 8 -3.30 9.56 -2.31
C THR A 8 -3.76 9.38 -3.75
N ILE A 9 -3.10 8.48 -4.46
CA ILE A 9 -3.42 8.15 -5.84
C ILE A 9 -3.81 6.68 -5.88
N THR A 10 -5.00 6.41 -6.39
CA THR A 10 -5.50 5.03 -6.48
C THR A 10 -5.51 4.60 -7.93
N ILE A 11 -4.89 3.47 -8.20
CA ILE A 11 -4.87 2.84 -9.51
C ILE A 11 -5.80 1.63 -9.45
N THR A 12 -6.85 1.66 -10.24
CA THR A 12 -7.82 0.58 -10.27
C THR A 12 -7.95 0.04 -11.68
N SER A 13 -8.06 -1.26 -11.80
CA SER A 13 -8.34 -1.91 -13.06
C SER A 13 -9.77 -2.40 -13.07
N VAL A 14 -10.50 -2.07 -14.12
CA VAL A 14 -11.89 -2.51 -14.28
C VAL A 14 -11.94 -3.97 -14.70
N LYS A 15 -10.93 -4.42 -15.42
CA LYS A 15 -10.82 -5.82 -15.84
C LYS A 15 -9.47 -6.29 -15.39
N GLY A 16 -9.33 -7.46 -14.81
CA GLY A 16 -8.07 -7.94 -14.31
C GLY A 16 -6.93 -7.52 -15.22
N GLY A 17 -6.56 -6.27 -15.12
CA GLY A 17 -5.73 -5.63 -16.11
C GLY A 17 -4.28 -6.02 -16.00
N THR A 18 -3.73 -6.51 -17.09
CA THR A 18 -2.34 -6.88 -17.16
C THR A 18 -1.41 -5.66 -17.08
N GLY A 19 -1.92 -4.46 -17.36
CA GLY A 19 -1.10 -3.25 -17.36
C GLY A 19 -1.10 -2.48 -16.05
N LYS A 20 -1.91 -2.88 -15.09
CA LYS A 20 -2.08 -2.08 -13.88
C LYS A 20 -0.79 -2.01 -13.06
N THR A 21 -0.15 -3.14 -12.82
CA THR A 21 1.09 -3.18 -12.05
C THR A 21 2.18 -2.36 -12.74
N THR A 22 2.30 -2.47 -14.05
CA THR A 22 3.25 -1.69 -14.81
C THR A 22 2.98 -0.20 -14.64
N THR A 23 1.71 0.20 -14.68
CA THR A 23 1.34 1.59 -14.49
C THR A 23 1.74 2.09 -13.11
N VAL A 24 1.47 1.31 -12.06
CA VAL A 24 1.83 1.67 -10.70
C VAL A 24 3.34 1.87 -10.59
N LEU A 25 4.12 0.93 -11.13
CA LEU A 25 5.58 1.02 -11.05
C LEU A 25 6.13 2.19 -11.85
N ASN A 26 5.53 2.50 -12.99
CA ASN A 26 5.97 3.64 -13.78
C ASN A 26 5.68 4.96 -13.07
N ILE A 27 4.51 5.09 -12.44
CA ILE A 27 4.18 6.29 -11.69
C ILE A 27 5.14 6.43 -10.51
N ALA A 28 5.39 5.35 -9.78
CA ALA A 28 6.33 5.39 -8.66
C ALA A 28 7.72 5.83 -9.12
N GLY A 29 8.15 5.32 -10.27
CA GLY A 29 9.44 5.72 -10.84
C GLY A 29 9.50 7.19 -11.16
N LEU A 30 8.44 7.74 -11.76
CA LEU A 30 8.38 9.17 -12.05
C LEU A 30 8.43 10.02 -10.79
N LEU A 31 7.69 9.60 -9.76
CA LEU A 31 7.68 10.32 -8.48
C LEU A 31 9.06 10.27 -7.84
N SER A 32 9.76 9.16 -7.98
CA SER A 32 11.11 9.00 -7.47
C SER A 32 12.08 9.98 -8.12
N THR A 33 11.93 10.22 -9.44
CA THR A 33 12.79 11.20 -10.12
C THR A 33 12.59 12.62 -9.60
N ARG A 34 11.44 12.87 -8.99
CA ARG A 34 11.14 14.17 -8.38
C ARG A 34 11.47 14.19 -6.89
N LYS A 35 12.10 13.15 -6.40
CA LYS A 35 12.50 13.01 -5.01
C LYS A 35 11.31 13.05 -4.05
N LEU A 36 10.16 12.56 -4.50
CA LEU A 36 8.99 12.44 -3.66
C LEU A 36 8.99 11.08 -2.98
N ARG A 37 8.86 11.10 -1.66
CA ARG A 37 8.80 9.86 -0.91
C ARG A 37 7.46 9.20 -1.13
N THR A 38 7.49 8.02 -1.69
CA THR A 38 6.29 7.31 -2.13
C THR A 38 6.20 5.96 -1.45
N ILE A 39 5.02 5.62 -0.96
CA ILE A 39 4.76 4.25 -0.55
C ILE A 39 3.71 3.65 -1.48
N ILE A 40 4.01 2.46 -1.99
CA ILE A 40 3.06 1.67 -2.74
C ILE A 40 2.32 0.78 -1.75
N VAL A 41 1.01 0.90 -1.71
CA VAL A 41 0.18 0.05 -0.86
C VAL A 41 -0.55 -0.93 -1.78
N ASP A 42 -0.22 -2.20 -1.67
CA ASP A 42 -0.80 -3.24 -2.51
C ASP A 42 -2.09 -3.74 -1.88
N LEU A 43 -3.21 -3.23 -2.35
CA LEU A 43 -4.54 -3.67 -1.92
C LEU A 43 -5.17 -4.66 -2.90
N ASP A 44 -4.42 -5.13 -3.87
CA ASP A 44 -4.82 -6.30 -4.65
C ASP A 44 -4.49 -7.54 -3.83
N LEU A 45 -5.25 -7.74 -2.78
CA LEU A 45 -4.90 -8.63 -1.68
C LEU A 45 -4.84 -10.08 -2.09
N HIS A 46 -5.54 -10.46 -3.15
CA HIS A 46 -5.57 -11.84 -3.62
C HIS A 46 -4.46 -12.16 -4.62
N SER A 47 -3.95 -11.15 -5.30
CA SER A 47 -2.91 -11.36 -6.32
C SER A 47 -1.50 -11.13 -5.79
N GLY A 48 -1.30 -10.01 -5.08
CA GLY A 48 -0.03 -9.73 -4.45
C GLY A 48 1.15 -9.69 -5.42
N VAL A 49 0.98 -9.03 -6.58
CA VAL A 49 2.00 -9.11 -7.64
C VAL A 49 3.08 -8.04 -7.55
N ILE A 50 2.89 -7.01 -6.72
CA ILE A 50 3.86 -5.91 -6.67
C ILE A 50 5.21 -6.37 -6.13
N ALA A 51 5.20 -7.07 -4.99
CA ALA A 51 6.46 -7.50 -4.37
C ALA A 51 7.29 -8.39 -5.29
N PRO A 52 6.70 -9.43 -5.93
CA PRO A 52 7.48 -10.21 -6.90
C PRO A 52 7.96 -9.37 -8.07
N SER A 53 7.17 -8.41 -8.54
CA SER A 53 7.57 -7.55 -9.66
C SER A 53 8.75 -6.66 -9.31
N LEU A 54 8.87 -6.25 -8.05
CA LEU A 54 10.00 -5.45 -7.59
C LEU A 54 11.18 -6.32 -7.15
N ASN A 55 10.98 -7.63 -7.08
CA ASN A 55 12.01 -8.57 -6.64
C ASN A 55 12.52 -8.22 -5.24
N VAL A 56 11.62 -7.91 -4.33
CA VAL A 56 11.95 -7.59 -2.95
C VAL A 56 11.51 -8.71 -2.02
N GLN A 57 12.21 -8.82 -0.90
CA GLN A 57 11.88 -9.75 0.16
C GLN A 57 11.02 -9.05 1.20
N VAL A 58 9.84 -9.59 1.42
CA VAL A 58 8.88 -9.00 2.37
C VAL A 58 8.92 -9.80 3.67
N GLU A 59 9.26 -9.14 4.76
CA GLU A 59 9.26 -9.80 6.07
C GLU A 59 7.86 -9.84 6.65
N ASN A 60 7.20 -8.68 6.70
CA ASN A 60 5.85 -8.57 7.23
C ASN A 60 4.97 -7.90 6.19
N ASP A 61 3.81 -8.49 5.94
CA ASP A 61 2.88 -8.00 4.94
C ASP A 61 1.70 -7.27 5.57
N PHE A 62 0.73 -6.92 4.74
CA PHE A 62 -0.45 -6.17 5.18
C PHE A 62 -1.26 -6.95 6.22
N TYR A 63 -1.36 -8.27 6.06
CA TYR A 63 -2.09 -9.07 7.04
C TYR A 63 -1.37 -9.06 8.39
N ASP A 64 -0.05 -9.19 8.38
CA ASP A 64 0.72 -9.14 9.64
C ASP A 64 0.48 -7.82 10.36
N LEU A 65 0.46 -6.73 9.61
CA LEU A 65 0.22 -5.41 10.18
C LEU A 65 -1.15 -5.32 10.83
N THR A 66 -2.21 -5.68 10.11
CA THR A 66 -3.56 -5.57 10.65
C THR A 66 -3.80 -6.54 11.80
N SER A 67 -3.22 -7.73 11.72
CA SER A 67 -3.30 -8.71 12.79
C SER A 67 -2.63 -8.19 14.07
N ASP A 68 -1.48 -7.59 13.93
CA ASP A 68 -0.77 -7.06 15.10
C ASP A 68 -1.49 -5.85 15.70
N ILE A 69 -2.09 -5.02 14.88
CA ILE A 69 -2.91 -3.91 15.39
C ILE A 69 -4.10 -4.48 16.18
N ALA A 70 -4.77 -5.48 15.64
CA ALA A 70 -5.94 -6.05 16.28
C ALA A 70 -5.61 -6.77 17.59
N ASN A 71 -4.39 -7.27 17.72
CA ASN A 71 -3.98 -8.04 18.90
C ASN A 71 -3.05 -7.26 19.83
N ASN A 72 -2.98 -5.96 19.67
CA ASN A 72 -2.14 -5.07 20.50
C ASN A 72 -0.66 -5.44 20.48
N ARG A 73 -0.19 -5.97 19.35
CA ARG A 73 1.22 -6.30 19.15
C ARG A 73 1.91 -5.31 18.21
N PHE A 74 1.18 -4.33 17.73
CA PHE A 74 1.73 -3.34 16.84
C PHE A 74 2.69 -2.42 17.60
N ASN A 75 3.86 -2.21 17.05
CA ASN A 75 4.86 -1.31 17.61
C ASN A 75 5.03 -0.08 16.72
N GLN A 76 5.53 -0.27 15.52
CA GLN A 76 5.75 0.84 14.59
C GLN A 76 5.48 0.37 13.16
N ILE A 77 5.00 1.30 12.35
CA ILE A 77 4.60 0.98 10.98
C ILE A 77 5.80 0.54 10.13
N GLU A 78 6.99 1.02 10.46
CA GLU A 78 8.21 0.70 9.74
C GLU A 78 8.50 -0.80 9.73
N ASP A 79 8.05 -1.54 10.75
CA ASP A 79 8.27 -2.97 10.82
C ASP A 79 7.59 -3.73 9.69
N TYR A 80 6.63 -3.10 9.00
CA TYR A 80 5.80 -3.75 7.97
C TYR A 80 6.08 -3.19 6.59
N ILE A 81 7.04 -2.28 6.48
CA ILE A 81 7.36 -1.61 5.23
C ILE A 81 8.62 -2.21 4.65
N THR A 82 8.56 -2.53 3.35
CA THR A 82 9.70 -3.04 2.61
C THR A 82 10.27 -1.92 1.75
N LYS A 83 11.54 -1.65 1.89
CA LYS A 83 12.20 -0.62 1.12
C LYS A 83 12.57 -1.15 -0.26
N TYR A 84 12.25 -0.40 -1.31
CA TYR A 84 12.66 -0.72 -2.66
C TYR A 84 13.87 0.11 -3.07
N ASN A 85 13.81 1.44 -2.89
CA ASN A 85 14.96 2.31 -3.14
C ASN A 85 14.85 3.52 -2.21
N ASP A 86 15.64 4.56 -2.48
CA ASP A 86 15.71 5.70 -1.56
C ASP A 86 14.39 6.46 -1.44
N TYR A 87 13.51 6.36 -2.42
CA TYR A 87 12.27 7.12 -2.44
C TYR A 87 11.02 6.28 -2.48
N ILE A 88 11.13 4.98 -2.71
CA ILE A 88 9.98 4.09 -2.87
C ILE A 88 10.01 3.00 -1.82
N ASP A 89 8.94 2.94 -1.04
CA ASP A 89 8.69 1.86 -0.09
C ASP A 89 7.45 1.09 -0.53
N LEU A 90 7.29 -0.11 0.03
CA LEU A 90 6.17 -0.99 -0.29
C LEU A 90 5.55 -1.51 0.99
N LEU A 91 4.23 -1.44 1.06
CA LEU A 91 3.43 -2.22 2.01
C LEU A 91 2.76 -3.32 1.20
N ALA A 92 3.26 -4.53 1.34
CA ALA A 92 2.91 -5.64 0.47
C ALA A 92 1.60 -6.30 0.86
N ALA A 93 0.90 -6.82 -0.13
CA ALA A 93 -0.27 -7.66 0.08
C ALA A 93 0.13 -8.95 0.83
N PRO A 94 -0.83 -9.67 1.42
CA PRO A 94 -0.54 -10.90 2.12
C PRO A 94 0.21 -11.89 1.22
N LYS A 95 1.23 -12.53 1.77
CA LYS A 95 1.97 -13.57 1.06
C LYS A 95 1.07 -14.75 0.75
N ASP A 96 0.14 -15.04 1.66
CA ASP A 96 -0.84 -16.10 1.48
C ASP A 96 -2.17 -15.45 1.13
N PRO A 97 -2.67 -15.65 -0.11
CA PRO A 97 -3.94 -15.04 -0.52
C PRO A 97 -5.12 -15.37 0.39
N ARG A 98 -5.05 -16.51 1.09
CA ARG A 98 -6.12 -16.88 2.00
C ARG A 98 -6.24 -15.91 3.18
N MET A 99 -5.17 -15.21 3.51
CA MET A 99 -5.20 -14.24 4.61
C MET A 99 -5.95 -12.97 4.24
N ALA A 100 -6.16 -12.71 2.96
CA ALA A 100 -6.88 -11.53 2.51
C ALA A 100 -8.27 -11.42 3.14
N TYR A 101 -8.93 -12.55 3.31
CA TYR A 101 -10.28 -12.58 3.89
C TYR A 101 -10.30 -12.27 5.39
N LYS A 102 -9.15 -12.33 6.03
CA LYS A 102 -9.04 -12.08 7.45
C LYS A 102 -8.72 -10.64 7.79
N ILE A 103 -8.51 -9.81 6.78
CA ILE A 103 -8.22 -8.40 6.98
C ILE A 103 -9.54 -7.65 7.17
N ASP A 104 -9.70 -7.05 8.35
CA ASP A 104 -10.88 -6.23 8.60
C ASP A 104 -10.71 -4.90 7.87
N PRO A 105 -11.65 -4.55 6.98
CA PRO A 105 -11.53 -3.30 6.21
C PRO A 105 -11.29 -2.05 7.03
N LYS A 106 -11.75 -2.00 8.25
CA LYS A 106 -11.56 -0.80 9.09
C LYS A 106 -10.08 -0.50 9.31
N TYR A 107 -9.22 -1.52 9.29
CA TYR A 107 -7.79 -1.30 9.50
C TYR A 107 -7.10 -0.71 8.29
N ILE A 108 -7.68 -0.86 7.11
CA ILE A 108 -7.11 -0.26 5.90
C ILE A 108 -7.06 1.25 6.05
N ASN A 109 -8.17 1.86 6.49
CA ASN A 109 -8.22 3.30 6.68
C ASN A 109 -7.28 3.77 7.78
N VAL A 110 -7.17 3.00 8.85
CA VAL A 110 -6.25 3.33 9.94
C VAL A 110 -4.82 3.35 9.42
N VAL A 111 -4.44 2.35 8.63
CA VAL A 111 -3.10 2.25 8.08
C VAL A 111 -2.82 3.41 7.13
N LEU A 112 -3.75 3.70 6.22
CA LEU A 112 -3.56 4.79 5.28
C LEU A 112 -3.41 6.14 5.99
N SER A 113 -4.17 6.34 7.05
CA SER A 113 -4.05 7.55 7.84
C SER A 113 -2.66 7.69 8.46
N ARG A 114 -2.13 6.60 9.01
CA ARG A 114 -0.79 6.63 9.59
C ARG A 114 0.27 6.92 8.53
N LEU A 115 0.14 6.32 7.35
CA LEU A 115 1.10 6.53 6.28
C LEU A 115 1.06 7.96 5.75
N SER A 116 -0.08 8.62 5.83
CA SER A 116 -0.25 9.95 5.26
C SER A 116 0.67 11.00 5.86
N PHE A 117 1.23 10.73 7.03
CA PHE A 117 2.14 11.66 7.69
C PHE A 117 3.61 11.32 7.46
N LYS A 118 3.89 10.22 6.76
CA LYS A 118 5.26 9.76 6.56
C LYS A 118 5.74 9.89 5.13
N TYR A 119 4.83 10.03 4.18
CA TYR A 119 5.15 10.03 2.75
C TYR A 119 4.57 11.24 2.07
N ASP A 120 5.16 11.59 0.92
CA ASP A 120 4.61 12.63 0.08
C ASP A 120 3.46 12.11 -0.75
N VAL A 121 3.54 10.83 -1.15
CA VAL A 121 2.53 10.19 -1.98
C VAL A 121 2.25 8.79 -1.47
N ILE A 122 0.97 8.44 -1.40
CA ILE A 122 0.52 7.06 -1.18
C ILE A 122 -0.07 6.59 -2.50
N LEU A 123 0.51 5.55 -3.06
CA LEU A 123 0.09 5.01 -4.35
C LEU A 123 -0.57 3.67 -4.10
N ILE A 124 -1.88 3.61 -4.28
CA ILE A 124 -2.67 2.42 -3.95
C ILE A 124 -2.95 1.63 -5.21
N ASP A 125 -2.57 0.35 -5.19
CA ASP A 125 -2.86 -0.60 -6.25
C ASP A 125 -4.02 -1.48 -5.80
N THR A 126 -5.17 -1.35 -6.47
CA THR A 126 -6.33 -2.18 -6.16
C THR A 126 -6.98 -2.61 -7.46
N ASN A 127 -7.50 -3.84 -7.51
CA ASN A 127 -8.11 -4.33 -8.72
C ASN A 127 -9.63 -4.22 -8.74
N HIS A 128 -10.25 -4.04 -7.59
CA HIS A 128 -11.72 -3.99 -7.47
C HIS A 128 -12.15 -3.00 -6.42
N ILE A 129 -13.43 -2.69 -6.46
CA ILE A 129 -14.08 -2.05 -5.33
C ILE A 129 -14.03 -3.05 -4.18
N ILE A 130 -13.44 -2.63 -3.08
CA ILE A 130 -13.36 -3.46 -1.89
C ILE A 130 -14.60 -3.18 -1.06
N ASP A 131 -15.48 -4.16 -0.97
CA ASP A 131 -16.72 -4.00 -0.23
C ASP A 131 -16.43 -3.71 1.24
N GLY A 132 -17.17 -2.74 1.77
CA GLY A 132 -17.04 -2.37 3.16
C GLY A 132 -15.84 -1.50 3.47
N VAL A 133 -15.05 -1.15 2.48
CA VAL A 133 -13.92 -0.25 2.65
C VAL A 133 -14.28 1.10 2.08
N ASN A 134 -14.16 2.12 2.90
CA ASN A 134 -14.36 3.47 2.47
C ASN A 134 -13.00 4.10 2.24
N LEU A 135 -12.44 3.85 1.08
CA LEU A 135 -11.13 4.37 0.74
C LEU A 135 -11.22 5.85 0.46
N ILE A 136 -10.45 6.61 1.17
CA ILE A 136 -10.29 8.02 0.84
C ILE A 136 -9.21 8.06 -0.22
N THR A 137 -9.65 8.07 -1.47
CA THR A 137 -8.74 7.90 -2.59
C THR A 137 -8.36 9.19 -3.27
N TYR A 138 -8.85 10.27 -2.76
CA TYR A 138 -8.51 11.56 -3.30
C TYR A 138 -7.94 12.38 -2.18
N ASP A 139 -7.13 13.27 -2.57
CA ASP A 139 -6.69 14.27 -1.63
C ASP A 139 -7.45 15.55 -1.92
N ASN A 140 -7.39 16.38 -1.06
CA ASN A 140 -8.00 17.68 -1.26
C ASN A 140 -6.99 18.77 -1.08
#